data_e41117c457922746cc6fe9456c595823
#
_entry.id   e41117c457922746cc6fe9456c595823
#
_cell.length_a   1.000
_cell.length_b   1.000
_cell.length_c   1.000
_cell.angle_alpha   90.00
_cell.angle_beta   90.00
_cell.angle_gamma   90.00
#
_symmetry.space_group_name_H-M   'P 1'
#
loop_
_entity.id
_entity.type
_entity.pdbx_description
1 polymer ?
#
loop_
_entity_poly.entity_id
_entity_poly.type
_entity_poly.pdbx_seq_one_letter_code
_entity_poly.pdbx_strand_id
1 'polypeptide(L)'
;MQTTYQMFMETVVPADELIVSRTDLSGKITYANETFSKISGYEMDELVGKSHSIVRHPDMPRSVFKELWETLHKGAMWKGYVKNMRKDGGYYWVYAEVSGVYKQGELVEYKSLRTPIDQETKAMMQALYDERKKIEERCVRVVTYLQSHLVEKIEKLALEEKRMGDDIINALLNDALL
;
A
#
# COMPACT_ATOMS: atom_id res chain seq x y z
N MET A 1 0.50 -5.07 31.89
CA MET A 1 1.54 -5.75 31.07
C MET A 1 0.83 -6.48 29.96
N GLN A 2 0.71 -5.87 28.78
CA GLN A 2 0.20 -6.56 27.61
C GLN A 2 1.31 -7.47 27.07
N THR A 3 1.00 -8.73 27.00
CA THR A 3 1.96 -9.80 26.72
C THR A 3 2.40 -9.72 25.25
N THR A 4 3.69 -9.69 25.01
CA THR A 4 4.40 -9.67 23.70
C THR A 4 3.92 -10.74 22.68
N TYR A 5 3.07 -11.66 23.09
CA TYR A 5 2.52 -12.75 22.26
C TYR A 5 1.35 -12.35 21.35
N GLN A 6 0.70 -11.21 21.57
CA GLN A 6 -0.43 -10.76 20.74
C GLN A 6 0.01 -10.15 19.40
N MET A 7 1.25 -9.69 19.30
CA MET A 7 1.78 -9.02 18.09
C MET A 7 1.86 -9.88 16.83
N PHE A 8 1.62 -11.19 16.92
CA PHE A 8 1.71 -12.10 15.78
C PHE A 8 0.48 -12.99 15.61
N MET A 9 -0.58 -12.74 16.37
CA MET A 9 -1.77 -13.58 16.31
C MET A 9 -2.72 -13.13 15.21
N GLU A 10 -3.14 -14.10 14.40
CA GLU A 10 -4.18 -13.88 13.43
C GLU A 10 -5.55 -13.84 14.12
N THR A 11 -6.35 -12.83 13.78
CA THR A 11 -7.79 -12.81 14.06
C THR A 11 -8.52 -13.30 12.83
N VAL A 12 -9.24 -14.40 12.96
CA VAL A 12 -10.05 -14.95 11.86
C VAL A 12 -11.32 -14.11 11.74
N VAL A 13 -11.59 -13.61 10.55
CA VAL A 13 -12.87 -12.96 10.23
C VAL A 13 -13.92 -14.06 10.11
N PRO A 14 -15.05 -14.00 10.86
CA PRO A 14 -16.10 -14.99 10.76
C PRO A 14 -16.68 -15.09 9.34
N ALA A 15 -17.13 -16.28 8.92
CA ALA A 15 -17.56 -16.54 7.54
C ALA A 15 -18.83 -15.76 7.14
N ASP A 16 -19.65 -15.43 8.11
CA ASP A 16 -20.90 -14.69 7.96
C ASP A 16 -20.77 -13.17 8.18
N GLU A 17 -19.55 -12.70 8.46
CA GLU A 17 -19.27 -11.29 8.74
C GLU A 17 -18.76 -10.58 7.47
N LEU A 18 -19.22 -9.35 7.30
CA LEU A 18 -18.80 -8.45 6.24
C LEU A 18 -18.17 -7.18 6.84
N ILE A 19 -16.92 -6.91 6.50
CA ILE A 19 -16.26 -5.68 6.90
C ILE A 19 -16.53 -4.60 5.84
N VAL A 20 -17.16 -3.50 6.26
CA VAL A 20 -17.52 -2.39 5.38
C VAL A 20 -16.87 -1.10 5.85
N SER A 21 -16.26 -0.37 4.92
CA SER A 21 -15.82 1.00 5.15
C SER A 21 -16.07 1.89 3.94
N ARG A 22 -16.12 3.20 4.18
CA ARG A 22 -16.05 4.24 3.14
C ARG A 22 -14.91 5.18 3.45
N THR A 23 -14.38 5.80 2.41
CA THR A 23 -13.37 6.86 2.55
C THR A 23 -13.75 8.02 1.65
N ASP A 24 -13.29 9.21 2.01
CA ASP A 24 -13.24 10.33 1.07
C ASP A 24 -12.24 10.03 -0.07
N LEU A 25 -12.13 10.96 -1.02
CA LEU A 25 -11.22 10.81 -2.17
C LEU A 25 -9.74 10.87 -1.79
N SER A 26 -9.42 11.35 -0.58
CA SER A 26 -8.06 11.35 -0.02
C SER A 26 -7.70 10.06 0.74
N GLY A 27 -8.65 9.13 0.88
CA GLY A 27 -8.47 7.87 1.60
C GLY A 27 -8.66 7.97 3.12
N LYS A 28 -9.28 9.05 3.63
CA LYS A 28 -9.70 9.16 5.02
C LYS A 28 -11.02 8.45 5.22
N ILE A 29 -11.12 7.65 6.28
CA ILE A 29 -12.32 6.88 6.63
C ILE A 29 -13.46 7.83 6.99
N THR A 30 -14.57 7.74 6.26
CA THR A 30 -15.82 8.48 6.52
C THR A 30 -16.88 7.61 7.18
N TYR A 31 -16.75 6.28 7.02
CA TYR A 31 -17.65 5.29 7.61
C TYR A 31 -16.91 3.96 7.84
N ALA A 32 -17.22 3.32 8.95
CA ALA A 32 -16.84 1.94 9.27
C ALA A 32 -18.03 1.23 9.90
N ASN A 33 -18.21 -0.07 9.64
CA ASN A 33 -19.23 -0.83 10.36
C ASN A 33 -18.66 -1.44 11.67
N GLU A 34 -19.55 -1.95 12.51
CA GLU A 34 -19.18 -2.56 13.78
C GLU A 34 -18.20 -3.72 13.62
N THR A 35 -18.37 -4.53 12.58
CA THR A 35 -17.45 -5.63 12.27
C THR A 35 -16.03 -5.11 12.00
N PHE A 36 -15.89 -3.98 11.30
CA PHE A 36 -14.57 -3.40 11.08
C PHE A 36 -13.91 -2.97 12.40
N SER A 37 -14.67 -2.33 13.31
CA SER A 37 -14.20 -1.97 14.65
C SER A 37 -13.73 -3.21 15.43
N LYS A 38 -14.58 -4.22 15.54
CA LYS A 38 -14.27 -5.48 16.27
C LYS A 38 -13.03 -6.19 15.72
N ILE A 39 -12.96 -6.38 14.40
CA ILE A 39 -11.88 -7.14 13.78
C ILE A 39 -10.56 -6.36 13.80
N SER A 40 -10.59 -5.05 13.58
CA SER A 40 -9.38 -4.23 13.61
C SER A 40 -8.89 -3.90 15.03
N GLY A 41 -9.79 -3.98 16.03
CA GLY A 41 -9.50 -3.63 17.41
C GLY A 41 -9.42 -2.12 17.68
N TYR A 42 -9.87 -1.32 16.72
CA TYR A 42 -10.03 0.13 16.87
C TYR A 42 -11.47 0.47 17.20
N GLU A 43 -11.69 1.44 18.06
CA GLU A 43 -13.02 2.01 18.26
C GLU A 43 -13.45 2.84 17.04
N MET A 44 -14.76 3.06 16.88
CA MET A 44 -15.29 3.77 15.71
C MET A 44 -14.77 5.20 15.57
N ASP A 45 -14.61 5.91 16.68
CA ASP A 45 -14.08 7.28 16.75
C ASP A 45 -12.57 7.33 16.47
N GLU A 46 -11.86 6.23 16.68
CA GLU A 46 -10.44 6.09 16.30
C GLU A 46 -10.26 5.81 14.81
N LEU A 47 -11.27 5.24 14.14
CA LEU A 47 -11.24 4.93 12.71
C LEU A 47 -11.68 6.11 11.86
N VAL A 48 -12.82 6.73 12.19
CA VAL A 48 -13.39 7.82 11.40
C VAL A 48 -12.49 9.05 11.42
N GLY A 49 -12.23 9.61 10.23
CA GLY A 49 -11.33 10.74 10.03
C GLY A 49 -9.85 10.38 9.92
N LYS A 50 -9.47 9.14 10.17
CA LYS A 50 -8.08 8.66 9.99
C LYS A 50 -7.87 8.13 8.56
N SER A 51 -6.61 8.18 8.11
CA SER A 51 -6.24 7.51 6.87
C SER A 51 -6.52 6.02 6.99
N HIS A 52 -7.08 5.41 5.94
CA HIS A 52 -7.33 3.96 5.91
C HIS A 52 -6.03 3.14 6.07
N SER A 53 -4.88 3.76 5.85
CA SER A 53 -3.57 3.14 6.09
C SER A 53 -3.30 2.79 7.57
N ILE A 54 -4.15 3.24 8.50
CA ILE A 54 -4.05 2.88 9.93
C ILE A 54 -4.07 1.37 10.17
N VAL A 55 -4.77 0.62 9.32
CA VAL A 55 -4.82 -0.85 9.38
C VAL A 55 -3.86 -1.53 8.39
N ARG A 56 -2.98 -0.80 7.73
CA ARG A 56 -2.08 -1.39 6.74
C ARG A 56 -1.00 -2.23 7.40
N HIS A 57 -0.95 -3.52 7.06
CA HIS A 57 0.14 -4.39 7.54
C HIS A 57 1.46 -4.09 6.80
N PRO A 58 2.60 -4.05 7.48
CA PRO A 58 3.91 -3.77 6.87
C PRO A 58 4.36 -4.83 5.87
N ASP A 59 3.83 -6.06 5.92
CA ASP A 59 4.12 -7.11 4.95
C ASP A 59 3.47 -6.87 3.58
N MET A 60 2.48 -5.99 3.50
CA MET A 60 1.81 -5.71 2.22
C MET A 60 2.74 -4.97 1.25
N PRO A 61 2.96 -5.50 0.03
CA PRO A 61 3.73 -4.83 -1.00
C PRO A 61 3.14 -3.47 -1.36
N ARG A 62 3.99 -2.50 -1.65
CA ARG A 62 3.54 -1.16 -2.08
C ARG A 62 2.83 -1.20 -3.44
N SER A 63 3.27 -2.10 -4.31
CA SER A 63 2.69 -2.30 -5.64
C SER A 63 1.21 -2.69 -5.60
N VAL A 64 0.75 -3.41 -4.58
CA VAL A 64 -0.67 -3.78 -4.42
C VAL A 64 -1.54 -2.53 -4.22
N PHE A 65 -1.10 -1.60 -3.39
CA PHE A 65 -1.85 -0.34 -3.18
C PHE A 65 -1.71 0.63 -4.35
N LYS A 66 -0.57 0.61 -5.05
CA LYS A 66 -0.41 1.35 -6.30
C LYS A 66 -1.43 0.87 -7.34
N GLU A 67 -1.52 -0.43 -7.55
CA GLU A 67 -2.50 -1.06 -8.45
C GLU A 67 -3.96 -0.71 -8.05
N LEU A 68 -4.26 -0.75 -6.74
CA LEU A 68 -5.56 -0.35 -6.22
C LEU A 68 -5.92 1.09 -6.65
N TRP A 69 -5.04 2.05 -6.37
CA TRP A 69 -5.31 3.44 -6.70
C TRP A 69 -5.38 3.71 -8.20
N GLU A 70 -4.49 3.09 -8.99
CA GLU A 70 -4.53 3.19 -10.45
C GLU A 70 -5.85 2.64 -11.03
N THR A 71 -6.38 1.55 -10.45
CA THR A 71 -7.65 0.96 -10.85
C THR A 71 -8.82 1.88 -10.51
N LEU A 72 -8.84 2.42 -9.30
CA LEU A 72 -9.89 3.34 -8.85
C LEU A 72 -9.90 4.66 -9.64
N HIS A 73 -8.73 5.20 -9.98
CA HIS A 73 -8.63 6.42 -10.81
C HIS A 73 -9.12 6.22 -12.24
N LYS A 74 -9.12 4.98 -12.73
CA LYS A 74 -9.74 4.60 -14.03
C LYS A 74 -11.26 4.39 -13.92
N GLY A 75 -11.85 4.61 -12.74
CA GLY A 75 -13.27 4.37 -12.47
C GLY A 75 -13.64 2.88 -12.36
N ALA A 76 -12.66 1.98 -12.33
CA ALA A 76 -12.88 0.55 -12.23
C ALA A 76 -12.91 0.07 -10.76
N MET A 77 -13.54 -1.10 -10.54
CA MET A 77 -13.49 -1.78 -9.24
C MET A 77 -12.18 -2.55 -9.12
N TRP A 78 -11.48 -2.34 -8.01
CA TRP A 78 -10.33 -3.14 -7.63
C TRP A 78 -10.75 -4.32 -6.76
N LYS A 79 -10.10 -5.47 -6.97
CA LYS A 79 -10.29 -6.69 -6.19
C LYS A 79 -8.95 -7.28 -5.82
N GLY A 80 -8.79 -7.71 -4.57
CA GLY A 80 -7.53 -8.29 -4.13
C GLY A 80 -7.52 -8.76 -2.70
N TYR A 81 -6.46 -9.46 -2.33
CA TYR A 81 -6.25 -9.98 -0.99
C TYR A 81 -5.45 -8.97 -0.17
N VAL A 82 -5.86 -8.73 1.07
CA VAL A 82 -5.21 -7.75 1.93
C VAL A 82 -4.96 -8.34 3.30
N LYS A 83 -3.72 -8.22 3.77
CA LYS A 83 -3.34 -8.44 5.15
C LYS A 83 -3.41 -7.10 5.87
N ASN A 84 -4.21 -7.03 6.92
CA ASN A 84 -4.36 -5.85 7.73
C ASN A 84 -3.76 -6.06 9.12
N MET A 85 -3.26 -4.99 9.71
CA MET A 85 -2.77 -4.96 11.08
C MET A 85 -3.88 -4.50 12.01
N ARG A 86 -3.94 -5.10 13.20
CA ARG A 86 -4.83 -4.72 14.28
C ARG A 86 -4.15 -3.70 15.21
N LYS A 87 -4.96 -3.00 15.99
CA LYS A 87 -4.48 -2.05 17.01
C LYS A 87 -3.56 -2.70 18.05
N ASP A 88 -3.82 -3.97 18.40
CA ASP A 88 -3.02 -4.74 19.36
C ASP A 88 -1.73 -5.35 18.76
N GLY A 89 -1.46 -5.09 17.47
CA GLY A 89 -0.31 -5.63 16.75
C GLY A 89 -0.56 -7.01 16.10
N GLY A 90 -1.71 -7.63 16.33
CA GLY A 90 -2.15 -8.79 15.58
C GLY A 90 -2.51 -8.44 14.14
N TYR A 91 -3.00 -9.41 13.38
CA TYR A 91 -3.37 -9.21 11.98
C TYR A 91 -4.60 -10.00 11.58
N TYR A 92 -5.16 -9.67 10.42
CA TYR A 92 -6.24 -10.42 9.77
C TYR A 92 -6.13 -10.33 8.25
N TRP A 93 -6.60 -11.39 7.59
CA TRP A 93 -6.65 -11.45 6.13
C TRP A 93 -8.08 -11.31 5.62
N VAL A 94 -8.22 -10.63 4.49
CA VAL A 94 -9.49 -10.44 3.80
C VAL A 94 -9.31 -10.45 2.28
N TYR A 95 -10.37 -10.84 1.58
CA TYR A 95 -10.56 -10.48 0.19
C TYR A 95 -11.34 -9.15 0.14
N ALA A 96 -10.81 -8.17 -0.56
CA ALA A 96 -11.36 -6.83 -0.61
C ALA A 96 -11.83 -6.46 -2.01
N GLU A 97 -13.02 -5.88 -2.10
CA GLU A 97 -13.56 -5.23 -3.28
C GLU A 97 -13.70 -3.74 -3.00
N VAL A 98 -13.04 -2.90 -3.79
CA VAL A 98 -13.05 -1.44 -3.61
C VAL A 98 -13.55 -0.76 -4.88
N SER A 99 -14.52 0.12 -4.74
CA SER A 99 -15.14 0.83 -5.86
C SER A 99 -15.48 2.26 -5.53
N GLY A 100 -15.62 3.10 -6.56
CA GLY A 100 -16.17 4.46 -6.43
C GLY A 100 -17.64 4.47 -6.04
N VAL A 101 -18.02 5.46 -5.28
CA VAL A 101 -19.41 5.82 -4.99
C VAL A 101 -19.71 7.12 -5.72
N TYR A 102 -20.74 7.10 -6.56
CA TYR A 102 -21.10 8.22 -7.41
C TYR A 102 -22.43 8.83 -6.96
N LYS A 103 -22.51 10.16 -6.93
CA LYS A 103 -23.74 10.92 -6.75
C LYS A 103 -23.90 11.88 -7.94
N GLN A 104 -25.02 11.79 -8.62
CA GLN A 104 -25.32 12.61 -9.82
C GLN A 104 -24.22 12.55 -10.90
N GLY A 105 -23.54 11.40 -11.02
CA GLY A 105 -22.44 11.19 -11.98
C GLY A 105 -21.06 11.58 -11.47
N GLU A 106 -20.95 12.22 -10.32
CA GLU A 106 -19.68 12.63 -9.72
C GLU A 106 -19.19 11.61 -8.68
N LEU A 107 -17.91 11.29 -8.71
CA LEU A 107 -17.26 10.45 -7.72
C LEU A 107 -17.15 11.23 -6.39
N VAL A 108 -17.76 10.70 -5.33
CA VAL A 108 -17.79 11.39 -4.02
C VAL A 108 -17.05 10.64 -2.91
N GLU A 109 -16.98 9.33 -2.98
CA GLU A 109 -16.35 8.47 -1.98
C GLU A 109 -15.85 7.18 -2.65
N TYR A 110 -15.01 6.43 -1.92
CA TYR A 110 -14.75 5.03 -2.20
C TYR A 110 -15.42 4.16 -1.14
N LYS A 111 -15.91 2.99 -1.56
CA LYS A 111 -16.50 1.96 -0.71
C LYS A 111 -15.64 0.70 -0.79
N SER A 112 -15.36 0.09 0.35
CA SER A 112 -14.68 -1.21 0.43
C SER A 112 -15.57 -2.22 1.15
N LEU A 113 -15.73 -3.38 0.53
CA LEU A 113 -16.36 -4.58 1.09
C LEU A 113 -15.27 -5.63 1.24
N ARG A 114 -15.22 -6.31 2.40
CA ARG A 114 -14.19 -7.30 2.69
C ARG A 114 -14.81 -8.53 3.30
N THR A 115 -14.45 -9.68 2.77
CA THR A 115 -14.87 -11.00 3.21
C THR A 115 -13.68 -11.82 3.73
N PRO A 116 -13.92 -12.81 4.59
CA PRO A 116 -12.89 -13.74 5.01
C PRO A 116 -12.35 -14.55 3.84
N ILE A 117 -11.16 -15.10 4.01
CA ILE A 117 -10.53 -16.05 3.08
C ILE A 117 -10.08 -17.31 3.81
N ASP A 118 -9.98 -18.41 3.08
CA ASP A 118 -9.52 -19.69 3.60
C ASP A 118 -8.00 -19.72 3.86
N GLN A 119 -7.55 -20.73 4.58
CA GLN A 119 -6.16 -20.86 5.02
C GLN A 119 -5.19 -21.13 3.87
N GLU A 120 -5.63 -21.88 2.85
CA GLU A 120 -4.82 -22.18 1.67
C GLU A 120 -4.54 -20.91 0.87
N THR A 121 -5.58 -20.12 0.62
CA THR A 121 -5.48 -18.79 -0.04
C THR A 121 -4.55 -17.84 0.73
N LYS A 122 -4.64 -17.81 2.06
CA LYS A 122 -3.73 -16.98 2.90
C LYS A 122 -2.28 -17.38 2.71
N ALA A 123 -1.97 -18.68 2.78
CA ALA A 123 -0.60 -19.19 2.63
C ALA A 123 -0.04 -18.85 1.24
N MET A 124 -0.83 -19.05 0.20
CA MET A 124 -0.46 -18.71 -1.19
C MET A 124 -0.20 -17.20 -1.33
N MET A 125 -1.07 -16.37 -0.81
CA MET A 125 -0.94 -14.91 -0.93
C MET A 125 0.22 -14.35 -0.10
N GLN A 126 0.49 -14.92 1.08
CA GLN A 126 1.67 -14.53 1.87
C GLN A 126 2.96 -14.81 1.09
N ALA A 127 3.11 -16.02 0.51
CA ALA A 127 4.29 -16.37 -0.28
C ALA A 127 4.46 -15.44 -1.50
N LEU A 128 3.36 -15.12 -2.20
CA LEU A 128 3.37 -14.21 -3.33
C LEU A 128 3.79 -12.79 -2.93
N TYR A 129 3.29 -12.30 -1.80
CA TYR A 129 3.59 -10.94 -1.32
C TYR A 129 5.01 -10.83 -0.76
N ASP A 130 5.52 -11.87 -0.13
CA ASP A 130 6.91 -11.93 0.31
C ASP A 130 7.87 -11.82 -0.89
N GLU A 131 7.57 -12.50 -1.99
CA GLU A 131 8.38 -12.42 -3.21
C GLU A 131 8.26 -11.03 -3.87
N ARG A 132 7.06 -10.47 -3.98
CA ARG A 132 6.85 -9.09 -4.48
C ARG A 132 7.64 -8.07 -3.67
N LYS A 133 7.65 -8.17 -2.34
CA LYS A 133 8.45 -7.27 -1.48
C LYS A 133 9.94 -7.37 -1.73
N LYS A 134 10.47 -8.58 -1.86
CA LYS A 134 11.89 -8.78 -2.21
C LYS A 134 12.26 -8.10 -3.52
N ILE A 135 11.39 -8.18 -4.52
CA ILE A 135 11.59 -7.50 -5.81
C ILE A 135 11.56 -5.98 -5.62
N GLU A 136 10.56 -5.45 -4.90
CA GLU A 136 10.46 -4.01 -4.61
C GLU A 136 11.70 -3.48 -3.89
N GLU A 137 12.20 -4.19 -2.88
CA GLU A 137 13.39 -3.83 -2.12
C GLU A 137 14.65 -3.85 -3.00
N ARG A 138 14.78 -4.83 -3.89
CA ARG A 138 15.88 -4.89 -4.86
C ARG A 138 15.83 -3.70 -5.81
N CYS A 139 14.68 -3.38 -6.37
CA CYS A 139 14.50 -2.23 -7.26
C CYS A 139 14.91 -0.92 -6.57
N VAL A 140 14.48 -0.69 -5.32
CA VAL A 140 14.86 0.51 -4.56
C VAL A 140 16.37 0.59 -4.38
N ARG A 141 17.05 -0.51 -4.00
CA ARG A 141 18.51 -0.55 -3.83
C ARG A 141 19.23 -0.24 -5.13
N VAL A 142 18.81 -0.83 -6.25
CA VAL A 142 19.41 -0.59 -7.57
C VAL A 142 19.24 0.87 -7.98
N VAL A 143 18.06 1.44 -7.85
CA VAL A 143 17.81 2.86 -8.19
C VAL A 143 18.66 3.78 -7.32
N THR A 144 18.75 3.55 -6.01
CA THR A 144 19.55 4.36 -5.10
C THR A 144 21.05 4.26 -5.46
N TYR A 145 21.53 3.06 -5.77
CA TYR A 145 22.93 2.85 -6.20
C TYR A 145 23.24 3.60 -7.50
N LEU A 146 22.37 3.47 -8.51
CA LEU A 146 22.56 4.15 -9.79
C LEU A 146 22.54 5.67 -9.65
N GLN A 147 21.65 6.22 -8.81
CA GLN A 147 21.62 7.64 -8.53
C GLN A 147 22.91 8.13 -7.87
N SER A 148 23.40 7.43 -6.85
CA SER A 148 24.66 7.79 -6.18
C SER A 148 25.85 7.72 -7.12
N HIS A 149 25.96 6.65 -7.90
CA HIS A 149 27.04 6.47 -8.88
C HIS A 149 27.00 7.54 -9.99
N LEU A 150 25.80 7.94 -10.43
CA LEU A 150 25.64 9.00 -11.43
C LEU A 150 26.08 10.36 -10.88
N VAL A 151 25.72 10.67 -9.64
CA VAL A 151 26.14 11.91 -8.96
C VAL A 151 27.67 11.95 -8.83
N GLU A 152 28.31 10.88 -8.33
CA GLU A 152 29.77 10.79 -8.23
C GLU A 152 30.47 10.98 -9.58
N LYS A 153 29.91 10.38 -10.64
CA LYS A 153 30.42 10.53 -11.99
C LYS A 153 30.32 11.96 -12.51
N ILE A 154 29.19 12.61 -12.27
CA ILE A 154 28.98 14.02 -12.67
C ILE A 154 29.94 14.95 -11.91
N GLU A 155 30.09 14.77 -10.60
CA GLU A 155 31.02 15.54 -9.78
C GLU A 155 32.47 15.39 -10.26
N LYS A 156 32.88 14.14 -10.56
CA LYS A 156 34.22 13.87 -11.10
C LYS A 156 34.46 14.56 -12.45
N LEU A 157 33.52 14.44 -13.37
CA LEU A 157 33.62 15.10 -14.68
C LEU A 157 33.61 16.64 -14.57
N ALA A 158 32.81 17.18 -13.65
CA ALA A 158 32.77 18.62 -13.40
C ALA A 158 34.13 19.16 -12.92
N LEU A 159 34.84 18.40 -12.06
CA LEU A 159 36.17 18.72 -11.59
C LEU A 159 37.24 18.60 -12.70
N GLU A 160 37.18 17.53 -13.50
CA GLU A 160 38.15 17.26 -14.56
C GLU A 160 38.01 18.26 -15.71
N GLU A 161 36.79 18.60 -16.14
CA GLU A 161 36.52 19.45 -17.29
C GLU A 161 36.36 20.94 -16.92
N LYS A 162 36.37 21.30 -15.63
CA LYS A 162 36.09 22.67 -15.12
C LYS A 162 34.76 23.25 -15.67
N ARG A 163 33.76 22.40 -15.84
CA ARG A 163 32.44 22.73 -16.36
C ARG A 163 31.40 22.71 -15.23
N MET A 164 30.35 23.48 -15.41
CA MET A 164 29.18 23.42 -14.50
C MET A 164 28.51 22.06 -14.62
N GLY A 165 27.99 21.54 -13.50
CA GLY A 165 27.32 20.22 -13.44
C GLY A 165 26.15 20.07 -14.43
N ASP A 166 25.40 21.14 -14.67
CA ASP A 166 24.27 21.16 -15.60
C ASP A 166 24.70 20.93 -17.07
N ASP A 167 25.87 21.46 -17.47
CA ASP A 167 26.43 21.26 -18.81
C ASP A 167 26.85 19.81 -19.04
N ILE A 168 27.34 19.16 -18.00
CA ILE A 168 27.73 17.74 -18.04
C ILE A 168 26.51 16.83 -18.08
N ILE A 169 25.45 17.16 -17.30
CA ILE A 169 24.19 16.41 -17.34
C ILE A 169 23.59 16.48 -18.74
N ASN A 170 23.56 17.64 -19.37
CA ASN A 170 23.04 17.81 -20.73
C ASN A 170 23.89 17.03 -21.77
N ALA A 171 25.20 17.00 -21.63
CA ALA A 171 26.06 16.21 -22.52
C ALA A 171 25.80 14.69 -22.36
N LEU A 172 25.71 14.20 -21.13
CA LEU A 172 25.42 12.76 -20.86
C LEU A 172 24.03 12.34 -21.32
N LEU A 173 23.02 13.24 -21.25
CA LEU A 173 21.69 12.98 -21.77
C LEU A 173 21.67 12.92 -23.32
N ASN A 174 22.42 13.78 -23.99
CA ASN A 174 22.52 13.78 -25.44
C ASN A 174 23.24 12.52 -25.97
N ASP A 175 24.29 12.05 -25.27
CA ASP A 175 24.99 10.81 -25.62
C ASP A 175 24.14 9.55 -25.41
N ALA A 176 23.20 9.58 -24.47
CA ALA A 176 22.30 8.46 -24.17
C ALA A 176 21.10 8.35 -25.13
N LEU A 177 20.84 9.40 -25.95
CA LEU A 177 19.74 9.48 -26.89
C LEU A 177 20.18 9.18 -28.35
N LEU A 178 21.48 8.95 -28.61
CA LEU A 178 22.06 8.48 -29.86
C LEU A 178 22.32 6.98 -29.82
#